data_074558796e7324d71cda21fadd9eae49
#
_entry.id   074558796e7324d71cda21fadd9eae49
#
_cell.length_a   1.000
_cell.length_b   1.000
_cell.length_c   1.000
_cell.angle_alpha   90.00
_cell.angle_beta   90.00
_cell.angle_gamma   90.00
#
_symmetry.space_group_name_H-M   'P 1'
#
loop_
_entity.id
_entity.type
_entity.pdbx_description
1 polymer ?
#
loop_
_entity_poly.entity_id
_entity_poly.type
_entity_poly.pdbx_seq_one_letter_code
_entity_poly.pdbx_strand_id
1 'polypeptide(L)'
;FYIIFFLLLCIINEGYSQGLQFYGNEKRISERSSFCVFTEKYLSVATGTFTISFEYAAQNTESPGYIFYLKNADGQEAFNLTYVYDDSKGSFMFAQDGKQIYHAFPYPAAKLHAKWIPIIFKMDIPNDRINISIGNDQVTIEEIGLNKRTFTPQLFFGMCNYILETASFSIRNLKINNDEENWNFPLNESKGEDVHDNKGRIIGHVTNPTWLINRSYYWKPLFQSYSS
;
A
#
# COMPACT_ATOMS: atom_id res chain seq x y z
N PHE A 1 -16.63 -40.08 -9.21
CA PHE A 1 -15.96 -39.25 -10.25
C PHE A 1 -16.50 -37.81 -10.25
N TYR A 2 -17.80 -37.59 -10.06
CA TYR A 2 -18.42 -36.24 -10.08
C TYR A 2 -18.09 -35.36 -8.86
N ILE A 3 -17.82 -35.96 -7.72
CA ILE A 3 -17.48 -35.22 -6.46
C ILE A 3 -16.05 -34.63 -6.55
N ILE A 4 -15.12 -35.32 -7.21
CA ILE A 4 -13.74 -34.82 -7.36
C ILE A 4 -13.70 -33.64 -8.35
N PHE A 5 -14.58 -33.65 -9.38
CA PHE A 5 -14.67 -32.57 -10.36
C PHE A 5 -15.25 -31.29 -9.71
N PHE A 6 -16.20 -31.44 -8.78
CA PHE A 6 -16.78 -30.31 -8.05
C PHE A 6 -15.80 -29.68 -7.05
N LEU A 7 -14.96 -30.49 -6.41
CA LEU A 7 -13.90 -30.04 -5.51
C LEU A 7 -12.78 -29.30 -6.26
N LEU A 8 -12.48 -29.70 -7.50
CA LEU A 8 -11.48 -29.00 -8.32
C LEU A 8 -11.94 -27.62 -8.80
N LEU A 9 -13.26 -27.42 -8.99
CA LEU A 9 -13.83 -26.12 -9.37
C LEU A 9 -13.82 -25.10 -8.22
N CYS A 10 -13.73 -25.55 -6.97
CA CYS A 10 -13.65 -24.65 -5.81
C CYS A 10 -12.23 -24.11 -5.53
N ILE A 11 -11.21 -24.61 -6.21
CA ILE A 11 -9.80 -24.22 -5.97
C ILE A 11 -9.34 -23.08 -6.91
N ILE A 12 -10.14 -22.73 -7.94
CA ILE A 12 -9.81 -21.61 -8.84
C ILE A 12 -10.61 -20.36 -8.44
N ASN A 13 -10.60 -20.01 -7.17
CA ASN A 13 -10.87 -18.66 -6.74
C ASN A 13 -9.54 -17.95 -6.44
N GLU A 14 -8.71 -17.79 -7.45
CA GLU A 14 -7.80 -16.65 -7.44
C GLU A 14 -8.68 -15.40 -7.50
N GLY A 15 -9.03 -14.89 -6.32
CA GLY A 15 -9.88 -13.74 -6.17
C GLY A 15 -9.30 -12.59 -6.98
N TYR A 16 -10.06 -12.16 -7.98
CA TYR A 16 -9.78 -10.93 -8.71
C TYR A 16 -9.64 -9.81 -7.70
N SER A 17 -8.58 -9.07 -7.82
CA SER A 17 -8.10 -8.18 -6.80
C SER A 17 -9.08 -7.04 -6.53
N GLN A 18 -9.63 -7.03 -5.34
CA GLN A 18 -10.09 -5.82 -4.69
C GLN A 18 -8.88 -5.00 -4.30
N GLY A 19 -9.00 -3.68 -4.24
CA GLY A 19 -7.90 -2.81 -3.87
C GLY A 19 -8.17 -1.36 -4.23
N LEU A 20 -7.20 -0.54 -3.94
CA LEU A 20 -7.19 0.88 -4.27
C LEU A 20 -6.05 1.18 -5.24
N GLN A 21 -6.38 1.80 -6.38
CA GLN A 21 -5.42 2.24 -7.37
C GLN A 21 -5.08 3.71 -7.15
N PHE A 22 -3.79 4.02 -7.26
CA PHE A 22 -3.24 5.37 -7.20
C PHE A 22 -2.79 5.79 -8.59
N TYR A 23 -3.26 6.95 -9.01
CA TYR A 23 -2.73 7.65 -10.16
C TYR A 23 -1.61 8.58 -9.70
N GLY A 24 -0.48 8.50 -10.37
CA GLY A 24 0.72 9.23 -10.04
C GLY A 24 1.00 10.39 -11.00
N ASN A 25 2.27 10.52 -11.37
CA ASN A 25 2.79 11.65 -12.13
C ASN A 25 2.22 11.78 -13.55
N GLU A 26 1.56 10.74 -14.08
CA GLU A 26 0.84 10.78 -15.36
C GLU A 26 -0.44 11.62 -15.32
N LYS A 27 -0.92 11.96 -14.12
CA LYS A 27 -2.09 12.81 -13.89
C LYS A 27 -1.71 14.20 -13.41
N ARG A 28 -2.61 15.16 -13.63
CA ARG A 28 -2.49 16.49 -13.02
C ARG A 28 -2.52 16.36 -11.49
N ILE A 29 -1.88 17.27 -10.78
CA ILE A 29 -1.81 17.22 -9.30
C ILE A 29 -3.19 17.11 -8.67
N SER A 30 -4.19 17.84 -9.18
CA SER A 30 -5.57 17.80 -8.66
C SER A 30 -6.32 16.49 -8.91
N GLU A 31 -5.79 15.62 -9.76
CA GLU A 31 -6.37 14.32 -10.14
C GLU A 31 -5.62 13.13 -9.53
N ARG A 32 -4.47 13.38 -8.88
CA ARG A 32 -3.68 12.33 -8.23
C ARG A 32 -4.39 11.82 -7.01
N SER A 33 -4.21 10.53 -6.76
CA SER A 33 -4.84 9.88 -5.62
C SER A 33 -4.00 10.01 -4.36
N SER A 34 -4.67 10.19 -3.24
CA SER A 34 -4.04 10.13 -1.91
C SER A 34 -4.90 9.31 -0.96
N PHE A 35 -4.26 8.61 -0.05
CA PHE A 35 -4.92 7.89 1.02
C PHE A 35 -4.26 8.24 2.35
N CYS A 36 -5.00 8.98 3.19
CA CYS A 36 -4.61 9.28 4.56
C CYS A 36 -5.20 8.22 5.48
N VAL A 37 -4.35 7.46 6.15
CA VAL A 37 -4.77 6.49 7.16
C VAL A 37 -4.80 7.18 8.52
N PHE A 38 -5.80 6.88 9.35
CA PHE A 38 -6.00 7.50 10.67
C PHE A 38 -6.30 9.01 10.62
N THR A 39 -7.41 9.37 9.99
CA THR A 39 -7.84 10.77 9.84
C THR A 39 -8.23 11.44 11.16
N GLU A 40 -8.80 10.69 12.09
CA GLU A 40 -9.35 11.23 13.33
C GLU A 40 -8.52 10.90 14.59
N LYS A 41 -7.61 9.94 14.49
CA LYS A 41 -6.87 9.43 15.65
C LYS A 41 -5.43 9.15 15.29
N TYR A 42 -4.51 9.77 16.00
CA TYR A 42 -3.09 9.41 15.93
C TYR A 42 -2.81 8.19 16.83
N LEU A 43 -2.02 7.27 16.30
CA LEU A 43 -1.51 6.13 17.06
C LEU A 43 -0.21 6.52 17.73
N SER A 44 -0.10 6.33 19.04
CA SER A 44 1.17 6.46 19.72
C SER A 44 1.88 5.12 19.79
N VAL A 45 3.16 5.09 19.44
CA VAL A 45 4.04 3.91 19.48
C VAL A 45 5.31 4.22 20.26
N ALA A 46 5.14 4.82 21.43
CA ALA A 46 6.26 5.32 22.23
C ALA A 46 7.23 4.23 22.73
N THR A 47 6.75 3.01 22.91
CA THR A 47 7.50 1.94 23.59
C THR A 47 7.41 0.58 22.93
N GLY A 48 6.76 0.48 21.79
CA GLY A 48 6.40 -0.79 21.19
C GLY A 48 6.84 -0.97 19.75
N THR A 49 6.11 -1.82 19.04
CA THR A 49 6.30 -2.08 17.62
C THR A 49 5.18 -1.44 16.80
N PHE A 50 5.50 -1.04 15.58
CA PHE A 50 4.54 -0.57 14.59
C PHE A 50 4.81 -1.26 13.27
N THR A 51 3.80 -1.93 12.72
CA THR A 51 3.95 -2.70 11.49
C THR A 51 2.91 -2.25 10.48
N ILE A 52 3.35 -2.04 9.24
CA ILE A 52 2.53 -1.83 8.06
C ILE A 52 2.80 -2.99 7.11
N SER A 53 1.77 -3.66 6.64
CA SER A 53 1.90 -4.68 5.60
C SER A 53 0.80 -4.53 4.56
N PHE A 54 1.15 -4.68 3.30
CA PHE A 54 0.23 -4.60 2.17
C PHE A 54 0.80 -5.34 0.95
N GLU A 55 -0.05 -5.56 -0.04
CA GLU A 55 0.39 -6.03 -1.34
C GLU A 55 0.38 -4.87 -2.32
N TYR A 56 1.46 -4.72 -3.05
CA TYR A 56 1.69 -3.69 -4.05
C TYR A 56 1.63 -4.28 -5.46
N ALA A 57 1.02 -3.57 -6.40
CA ALA A 57 1.11 -3.86 -7.82
C ALA A 57 1.39 -2.58 -8.62
N ALA A 58 2.44 -2.58 -9.43
CA ALA A 58 2.73 -1.47 -10.34
C ALA A 58 1.65 -1.41 -11.43
N GLN A 59 1.09 -0.22 -11.66
CA GLN A 59 0.20 0.05 -12.79
C GLN A 59 0.99 0.54 -14.00
N ASN A 60 2.04 1.31 -13.74
CA ASN A 60 3.03 1.73 -14.73
C ASN A 60 4.42 1.59 -14.12
N THR A 61 5.22 0.68 -14.67
CA THR A 61 6.58 0.40 -14.20
C THR A 61 7.60 1.48 -14.58
N GLU A 62 7.22 2.44 -15.40
CA GLU A 62 8.03 3.59 -15.82
C GLU A 62 7.64 4.88 -15.08
N SER A 63 6.71 4.80 -14.13
CA SER A 63 6.26 5.95 -13.34
C SER A 63 6.92 5.93 -11.96
N PRO A 64 8.04 6.66 -11.77
CA PRO A 64 8.69 6.77 -10.47
C PRO A 64 7.87 7.66 -9.53
N GLY A 65 8.08 7.48 -8.23
CA GLY A 65 7.48 8.33 -7.22
C GLY A 65 7.26 7.62 -5.89
N TYR A 66 6.66 8.34 -4.97
CA TYR A 66 6.38 7.85 -3.64
C TYR A 66 5.25 6.81 -3.65
N ILE A 67 5.42 5.75 -2.84
CA ILE A 67 4.42 4.72 -2.58
C ILE A 67 3.74 5.03 -1.25
N PHE A 68 4.53 5.12 -0.17
CA PHE A 68 4.03 5.59 1.11
C PHE A 68 4.97 6.62 1.75
N TYR A 69 4.38 7.43 2.61
CA TYR A 69 5.05 8.41 3.44
C TYR A 69 4.55 8.25 4.87
N LEU A 70 5.46 7.91 5.78
CA LEU A 70 5.20 7.72 7.20
C LEU A 70 5.90 8.82 7.97
N LYS A 71 5.14 9.73 8.56
CA LYS A 71 5.64 10.89 9.26
C LYS A 71 5.31 10.80 10.74
N ASN A 72 6.22 11.25 11.60
CA ASN A 72 5.89 11.53 12.99
C ASN A 72 5.01 12.80 13.08
N ALA A 73 4.02 12.81 13.96
CA ALA A 73 3.11 13.94 14.11
C ALA A 73 3.81 15.25 14.48
N ASP A 74 4.96 15.20 15.17
CA ASP A 74 5.79 16.37 15.47
C ASP A 74 6.54 16.94 14.27
N GLY A 75 6.52 16.22 13.14
CA GLY A 75 7.12 16.63 11.89
C GLY A 75 8.63 16.47 11.79
N GLN A 76 9.30 15.98 12.83
CA GLN A 76 10.76 15.90 12.86
C GLN A 76 11.34 14.69 12.16
N GLU A 77 10.55 13.64 12.01
CA GLU A 77 10.99 12.39 11.39
C GLU A 77 9.94 11.91 10.40
N ALA A 78 10.42 11.52 9.24
CA ALA A 78 9.60 10.89 8.22
C ALA A 78 10.39 9.81 7.50
N PHE A 79 9.71 8.71 7.20
CA PHE A 79 10.22 7.60 6.41
C PHE A 79 9.38 7.46 5.16
N ASN A 80 10.02 7.09 4.07
CA ASN A 80 9.30 6.89 2.82
C ASN A 80 9.79 5.66 2.08
N LEU A 81 8.89 5.12 1.28
CA LEU A 81 9.20 4.15 0.25
C LEU A 81 8.87 4.76 -1.10
N THR A 82 9.86 4.86 -1.96
CA THR A 82 9.73 5.33 -3.34
C THR A 82 10.06 4.23 -4.31
N TYR A 83 9.42 4.27 -5.47
CA TYR A 83 9.85 3.51 -6.64
C TYR A 83 10.62 4.45 -7.56
N VAL A 84 11.81 4.04 -7.97
CA VAL A 84 12.68 4.77 -8.90
C VAL A 84 12.86 3.93 -10.14
N TYR A 85 12.80 4.58 -11.31
CA TYR A 85 12.99 3.94 -12.60
C TYR A 85 14.04 4.73 -13.39
N ASP A 86 15.09 4.03 -13.82
CA ASP A 86 16.16 4.58 -14.63
C ASP A 86 16.65 3.51 -15.61
N ASP A 87 16.63 3.81 -16.91
CA ASP A 87 17.11 2.97 -18.01
C ASP A 87 16.71 1.48 -17.89
N SER A 88 15.43 1.20 -17.71
CA SER A 88 14.86 -0.15 -17.52
C SER A 88 15.20 -0.81 -16.17
N LYS A 89 15.91 -0.13 -15.30
CA LYS A 89 16.23 -0.58 -13.94
C LYS A 89 15.28 0.05 -12.96
N GLY A 90 14.38 -0.75 -12.40
CA GLY A 90 13.53 -0.35 -11.31
C GLY A 90 14.16 -0.67 -9.96
N SER A 91 13.90 0.15 -8.97
CA SER A 91 14.31 -0.08 -7.58
C SER A 91 13.29 0.51 -6.63
N PHE A 92 13.01 -0.19 -5.53
CA PHE A 92 12.38 0.44 -4.39
C PHE A 92 13.45 1.03 -3.49
N MET A 93 13.29 2.29 -3.11
CA MET A 93 14.21 2.98 -2.22
C MET A 93 13.51 3.29 -0.91
N PHE A 94 14.10 2.82 0.20
CA PHE A 94 13.67 3.17 1.54
C PHE A 94 14.59 4.24 2.11
N ALA A 95 14.01 5.34 2.58
CA ALA A 95 14.74 6.51 3.03
C ALA A 95 14.11 7.14 4.27
N GLN A 96 14.94 7.85 5.04
CA GLN A 96 14.49 8.86 5.99
C GLN A 96 14.54 10.22 5.26
N ASP A 97 13.39 10.86 5.19
CA ASP A 97 13.20 12.08 4.42
C ASP A 97 14.12 13.20 4.88
N GLY A 98 14.74 13.89 3.91
CA GLY A 98 15.70 14.96 4.18
C GLY A 98 17.01 14.53 4.86
N LYS A 99 17.23 13.23 5.08
CA LYS A 99 18.47 12.73 5.73
C LYS A 99 19.25 11.77 4.85
N GLN A 100 18.76 10.55 4.68
CA GLN A 100 19.52 9.52 3.97
C GLN A 100 18.66 8.43 3.36
N ILE A 101 19.18 7.82 2.32
CA ILE A 101 18.67 6.57 1.78
C ILE A 101 19.31 5.44 2.58
N TYR A 102 18.49 4.60 3.19
CA TYR A 102 18.96 3.47 3.95
C TYR A 102 19.24 2.25 3.09
N HIS A 103 18.35 1.99 2.12
CA HIS A 103 18.48 0.81 1.28
C HIS A 103 17.76 0.97 -0.06
N ALA A 104 18.32 0.36 -1.10
CA ALA A 104 17.70 0.22 -2.40
C ALA A 104 17.52 -1.29 -2.73
N PHE A 105 16.29 -1.68 -3.01
CA PHE A 105 15.94 -3.03 -3.44
C PHE A 105 15.85 -3.04 -4.98
N PRO A 106 16.79 -3.68 -5.69
CA PRO A 106 16.71 -3.79 -7.15
C PRO A 106 15.48 -4.60 -7.56
N TYR A 107 14.57 -3.96 -8.27
CA TYR A 107 13.31 -4.58 -8.69
C TYR A 107 13.01 -4.23 -10.15
N PRO A 108 13.59 -4.97 -11.11
CA PRO A 108 13.40 -4.69 -12.54
C PRO A 108 11.92 -4.70 -12.93
N ALA A 109 11.54 -3.87 -13.88
CA ALA A 109 10.16 -3.74 -14.37
C ALA A 109 9.51 -5.08 -14.73
N ALA A 110 10.28 -6.02 -15.29
CA ALA A 110 9.80 -7.37 -15.62
C ALA A 110 9.34 -8.18 -14.39
N LYS A 111 9.89 -7.91 -13.20
CA LYS A 111 9.44 -8.55 -11.95
C LYS A 111 8.15 -7.95 -11.40
N LEU A 112 7.83 -6.70 -11.78
CA LEU A 112 6.65 -5.97 -11.32
C LEU A 112 5.41 -6.26 -12.17
N HIS A 113 5.61 -6.61 -13.44
CA HIS A 113 4.51 -6.73 -14.40
C HIS A 113 3.47 -7.75 -13.96
N ALA A 114 2.21 -7.30 -13.83
CA ALA A 114 1.02 -8.09 -13.48
C ALA A 114 1.15 -8.94 -12.19
N LYS A 115 1.97 -8.48 -11.22
CA LYS A 115 2.19 -9.20 -9.96
C LYS A 115 1.84 -8.34 -8.75
N TRP A 116 1.26 -8.99 -7.77
CA TRP A 116 1.13 -8.46 -6.42
C TRP A 116 2.37 -8.87 -5.60
N ILE A 117 3.01 -7.89 -4.99
CA ILE A 117 4.25 -8.04 -4.24
C ILE A 117 3.98 -7.67 -2.79
N PRO A 118 4.21 -8.56 -1.83
CA PRO A 118 4.08 -8.22 -0.42
C PRO A 118 5.16 -7.22 -0.02
N ILE A 119 4.74 -6.18 0.70
CA ILE A 119 5.62 -5.20 1.32
C ILE A 119 5.30 -5.16 2.80
N ILE A 120 6.32 -5.27 3.64
CA ILE A 120 6.21 -5.21 5.09
C ILE A 120 7.24 -4.21 5.60
N PHE A 121 6.76 -3.26 6.37
CA PHE A 121 7.56 -2.32 7.13
C PHE A 121 7.28 -2.55 8.61
N LYS A 122 8.32 -2.77 9.41
CA LYS A 122 8.21 -2.92 10.85
C LYS A 122 9.21 -2.01 11.55
N MET A 123 8.70 -1.11 12.35
CA MET A 123 9.46 -0.27 13.28
C MET A 123 9.45 -0.95 14.65
N ASP A 124 10.63 -1.17 15.22
CA ASP A 124 10.85 -1.81 16.52
C ASP A 124 11.56 -0.79 17.41
N ILE A 125 10.77 0.01 18.11
CA ILE A 125 11.25 1.13 18.91
C ILE A 125 12.18 0.67 20.05
N PRO A 126 11.84 -0.37 20.83
CA PRO A 126 12.70 -0.84 21.91
C PRO A 126 14.09 -1.26 21.45
N ASN A 127 14.19 -1.82 20.26
CA ASN A 127 15.45 -2.32 19.70
C ASN A 127 16.10 -1.33 18.71
N ASP A 128 15.56 -0.12 18.59
CA ASP A 128 16.07 0.97 17.73
C ASP A 128 16.34 0.52 16.29
N ARG A 129 15.39 -0.20 15.70
CA ARG A 129 15.56 -0.75 14.35
C ARG A 129 14.30 -0.70 13.49
N ILE A 130 14.50 -0.68 12.19
CA ILE A 130 13.48 -0.86 11.17
C ILE A 130 13.81 -2.09 10.35
N ASN A 131 12.80 -2.96 10.17
CA ASN A 131 12.86 -4.06 9.23
C ASN A 131 11.94 -3.72 8.05
N ILE A 132 12.44 -3.85 6.84
CA ILE A 132 11.62 -3.70 5.63
C ILE A 132 11.85 -4.90 4.71
N SER A 133 10.77 -5.44 4.18
CA SER A 133 10.83 -6.51 3.17
C SER A 133 9.95 -6.17 1.97
N ILE A 134 10.44 -6.53 0.78
CA ILE A 134 9.75 -6.35 -0.51
C ILE A 134 9.89 -7.67 -1.28
N GLY A 135 8.78 -8.37 -1.43
CA GLY A 135 8.81 -9.73 -1.95
C GLY A 135 9.62 -10.64 -1.03
N ASN A 136 10.69 -11.22 -1.57
CA ASN A 136 11.60 -12.10 -0.83
C ASN A 136 12.85 -11.38 -0.28
N ASP A 137 13.05 -10.13 -0.64
CA ASP A 137 14.20 -9.35 -0.22
C ASP A 137 13.88 -8.61 1.08
N GLN A 138 14.83 -8.58 2.01
CA GLN A 138 14.64 -7.89 3.29
C GLN A 138 15.94 -7.23 3.77
N VAL A 139 15.76 -6.17 4.55
CA VAL A 139 16.86 -5.46 5.23
C VAL A 139 16.44 -5.08 6.64
N THR A 140 17.40 -5.10 7.55
CA THR A 140 17.29 -4.54 8.89
C THR A 140 18.21 -3.32 8.99
N ILE A 141 17.69 -2.22 9.46
CA ILE A 141 18.39 -0.95 9.67
C ILE A 141 18.39 -0.69 11.16
N GLU A 142 19.55 -0.48 11.74
CA GLU A 142 19.75 -0.29 13.17
C GLU A 142 20.31 1.11 13.47
N GLU A 143 20.30 1.51 14.75
CA GLU A 143 20.85 2.77 15.24
C GLU A 143 20.20 4.03 14.61
N ILE A 144 18.88 3.99 14.43
CA ILE A 144 18.10 5.06 13.79
C ILE A 144 17.83 6.21 14.78
N GLY A 145 17.86 5.90 16.09
CA GLY A 145 17.53 6.83 17.17
C GLY A 145 16.04 6.86 17.53
N LEU A 146 15.29 5.81 17.18
CA LEU A 146 13.86 5.69 17.47
C LEU A 146 13.56 5.68 18.98
N ASN A 147 14.41 5.03 19.77
CA ASN A 147 14.23 4.84 21.21
C ASN A 147 14.40 6.12 22.04
N LYS A 148 14.79 7.22 21.41
CA LYS A 148 14.97 8.52 22.05
C LYS A 148 13.74 9.42 21.99
N ARG A 149 12.67 8.97 21.30
CA ARG A 149 11.51 9.82 21.02
C ARG A 149 10.21 9.01 21.02
N THR A 150 9.12 9.70 21.30
CA THR A 150 7.78 9.20 21.02
C THR A 150 7.51 9.30 19.54
N PHE A 151 7.07 8.21 18.92
CA PHE A 151 6.66 8.19 17.54
C PHE A 151 5.14 8.08 17.46
N THR A 152 4.53 9.08 16.81
CA THR A 152 3.08 9.14 16.57
C THR A 152 2.86 9.14 15.06
N PRO A 153 2.62 7.97 14.46
CA PRO A 153 2.62 7.81 13.01
C PRO A 153 1.43 8.50 12.34
N GLN A 154 1.72 9.22 11.26
CA GLN A 154 0.77 9.65 10.23
C GLN A 154 1.18 8.95 8.93
N LEU A 155 0.32 8.09 8.41
CA LEU A 155 0.60 7.28 7.23
C LEU A 155 -0.21 7.77 6.04
N PHE A 156 0.50 7.96 4.92
CA PHE A 156 -0.07 8.35 3.64
C PHE A 156 0.39 7.38 2.56
N PHE A 157 -0.51 7.03 1.64
CA PHE A 157 -0.18 6.38 0.37
C PHE A 157 -0.48 7.35 -0.77
N GLY A 158 0.38 7.34 -1.79
CA GLY A 158 0.25 8.26 -2.91
C GLY A 158 0.59 9.71 -2.54
N MET A 159 -0.12 10.66 -3.14
CA MET A 159 0.10 12.08 -2.91
C MET A 159 -0.35 12.51 -1.49
N CYS A 160 0.34 13.46 -0.91
CA CYS A 160 -0.11 14.14 0.31
C CYS A 160 0.36 15.60 0.32
N ASN A 161 0.03 16.35 1.37
CA ASN A 161 0.43 17.77 1.47
C ASN A 161 1.95 18.00 1.50
N TYR A 162 2.72 16.96 1.73
CA TYR A 162 4.19 17.01 1.81
C TYR A 162 4.85 16.46 0.55
N ILE A 163 4.15 15.60 -0.19
CA ILE A 163 4.66 14.83 -1.32
C ILE A 163 3.69 14.95 -2.48
N LEU A 164 4.15 15.58 -3.56
CA LEU A 164 3.36 15.70 -4.79
C LEU A 164 3.67 14.58 -5.78
N GLU A 165 4.90 14.10 -5.81
CA GLU A 165 5.34 13.03 -6.73
C GLU A 165 4.86 11.67 -6.24
N THR A 166 4.15 10.95 -7.09
CA THR A 166 3.55 9.65 -6.77
C THR A 166 3.77 8.69 -7.91
N ALA A 167 4.16 7.46 -7.59
CA ALA A 167 4.16 6.37 -8.55
C ALA A 167 2.73 5.97 -8.94
N SER A 168 2.57 5.30 -10.07
CA SER A 168 1.32 4.67 -10.47
C SER A 168 1.27 3.23 -10.00
N PHE A 169 0.43 2.94 -9.02
CA PHE A 169 0.37 1.63 -8.37
C PHE A 169 -1.02 1.33 -7.80
N SER A 170 -1.17 0.12 -7.32
CA SER A 170 -2.33 -0.30 -6.54
C SER A 170 -1.88 -0.99 -5.26
N ILE A 171 -2.71 -0.91 -4.22
CA ILE A 171 -2.53 -1.66 -2.99
C ILE A 171 -3.77 -2.46 -2.64
N ARG A 172 -3.59 -3.57 -1.92
CA ARG A 172 -4.65 -4.36 -1.30
C ARG A 172 -4.16 -4.99 0.00
N ASN A 173 -5.09 -5.55 0.77
CA ASN A 173 -4.78 -6.29 2.00
C ASN A 173 -3.91 -5.49 2.98
N LEU A 174 -4.19 -4.17 3.11
CA LEU A 174 -3.47 -3.33 4.05
C LEU A 174 -3.79 -3.74 5.48
N LYS A 175 -2.72 -4.01 6.25
CA LYS A 175 -2.80 -4.29 7.68
C LYS A 175 -1.84 -3.38 8.42
N ILE A 176 -2.29 -2.84 9.52
CA ILE A 176 -1.48 -2.01 10.41
C ILE A 176 -1.65 -2.55 11.82
N ASN A 177 -0.53 -2.76 12.49
CA ASN A 177 -0.52 -3.29 13.85
C ASN A 177 0.39 -2.42 14.71
N ASN A 178 -0.02 -2.19 15.95
CA ASN A 178 0.84 -1.81 17.05
C ASN A 178 0.64 -2.79 18.22
N ASP A 179 1.28 -2.55 19.37
CA ASP A 179 1.17 -3.46 20.50
C ASP A 179 -0.22 -3.47 21.13
N GLU A 180 -1.08 -2.50 20.83
CA GLU A 180 -2.41 -2.33 21.43
C GLU A 180 -3.54 -2.81 20.51
N GLU A 181 -3.42 -2.57 19.20
CA GLU A 181 -4.53 -2.78 18.26
C GLU A 181 -4.05 -3.21 16.88
N ASN A 182 -4.94 -3.93 16.18
CA ASN A 182 -4.76 -4.38 14.80
C ASN A 182 -5.87 -3.79 13.92
N TRP A 183 -5.48 -3.16 12.82
CA TRP A 183 -6.38 -2.68 11.78
C TRP A 183 -6.15 -3.48 10.51
N ASN A 184 -7.23 -3.97 9.94
CA ASN A 184 -7.21 -4.68 8.67
C ASN A 184 -8.14 -3.96 7.71
N PHE A 185 -7.59 -3.44 6.62
CA PHE A 185 -8.29 -2.70 5.58
C PHE A 185 -8.42 -3.59 4.35
N PRO A 186 -9.58 -4.17 4.09
CA PRO A 186 -9.80 -5.00 2.91
C PRO A 186 -9.64 -4.22 1.61
N LEU A 187 -9.87 -2.89 1.64
CA LEU A 187 -9.89 -1.99 0.48
C LEU A 187 -10.86 -2.52 -0.60
N ASN A 188 -12.06 -2.87 -0.16
CA ASN A 188 -13.11 -3.47 -0.99
C ASN A 188 -14.31 -2.55 -1.20
N GLU A 189 -14.14 -1.28 -0.94
CA GLU A 189 -15.12 -0.25 -1.23
C GLU A 189 -15.43 -0.22 -2.74
N SER A 190 -16.69 0.06 -3.08
CA SER A 190 -17.11 0.18 -4.48
C SER A 190 -17.24 1.63 -4.94
N LYS A 191 -17.26 2.57 -4.00
CA LYS A 191 -17.42 4.02 -4.22
C LYS A 191 -17.14 4.79 -2.93
N GLY A 192 -17.05 6.12 -3.07
CA GLY A 192 -16.85 7.02 -1.92
C GLY A 192 -15.38 7.18 -1.57
N GLU A 193 -15.13 8.00 -0.58
CA GLU A 193 -13.79 8.43 -0.14
C GLU A 193 -13.42 7.87 1.24
N ASP A 194 -14.39 7.31 1.96
CA ASP A 194 -14.16 6.71 3.27
C ASP A 194 -13.63 5.29 3.15
N VAL A 195 -12.63 4.98 3.97
CA VAL A 195 -12.01 3.65 4.05
C VAL A 195 -12.36 3.01 5.39
N HIS A 196 -12.91 1.81 5.30
CA HIS A 196 -13.35 1.05 6.47
C HIS A 196 -12.33 -0.05 6.81
N ASP A 197 -12.17 -0.27 8.12
CA ASP A 197 -11.52 -1.49 8.58
C ASP A 197 -12.48 -2.68 8.54
N ASN A 198 -11.97 -3.88 8.83
CA ASN A 198 -12.79 -5.10 8.88
C ASN A 198 -13.83 -5.13 10.00
N LYS A 199 -13.82 -4.15 10.91
CA LYS A 199 -14.84 -3.94 11.95
C LYS A 199 -15.90 -2.93 11.54
N GLY A 200 -15.81 -2.38 10.29
CA GLY A 200 -16.73 -1.39 9.73
C GLY A 200 -16.51 0.03 10.25
N ARG A 201 -15.38 0.31 10.89
CA ARG A 201 -15.04 1.66 11.35
C ARG A 201 -14.41 2.46 10.21
N ILE A 202 -14.82 3.72 10.03
CA ILE A 202 -14.14 4.66 9.12
C ILE A 202 -12.83 5.05 9.79
N ILE A 203 -11.71 4.65 9.20
CA ILE A 203 -10.37 4.88 9.75
C ILE A 203 -9.50 5.70 8.80
N GLY A 204 -9.85 5.77 7.53
CA GLY A 204 -9.07 6.48 6.53
C GLY A 204 -9.93 7.23 5.53
N HIS A 205 -9.27 8.11 4.78
CA HIS A 205 -9.90 8.92 3.74
C HIS A 205 -9.04 8.92 2.47
N VAL A 206 -9.69 8.73 1.33
CA VAL A 206 -9.05 8.72 0.00
C VAL A 206 -9.54 9.92 -0.80
N THR A 207 -8.62 10.69 -1.37
CA THR A 207 -8.93 11.71 -2.37
C THR A 207 -8.75 11.12 -3.76
N ASN A 208 -9.67 11.39 -4.69
CA ASN A 208 -9.68 10.84 -6.05
C ASN A 208 -9.58 9.30 -6.07
N PRO A 209 -10.47 8.57 -5.40
CA PRO A 209 -10.40 7.13 -5.30
C PRO A 209 -10.64 6.44 -6.64
N THR A 210 -9.85 5.40 -6.90
CA THR A 210 -10.12 4.43 -7.96
C THR A 210 -10.14 3.04 -7.37
N TRP A 211 -11.34 2.58 -7.02
CA TRP A 211 -11.54 1.27 -6.42
C TRP A 211 -11.41 0.18 -7.47
N LEU A 212 -10.58 -0.82 -7.19
CA LEU A 212 -10.49 -2.03 -8.00
C LEU A 212 -11.60 -2.98 -7.58
N ILE A 213 -12.68 -2.95 -8.34
CA ILE A 213 -13.83 -3.82 -8.10
C ILE A 213 -13.69 -5.07 -8.94
N ASN A 214 -13.94 -6.22 -8.35
CA ASN A 214 -14.06 -7.46 -9.09
C ASN A 214 -15.24 -7.39 -10.06
N ARG A 215 -14.97 -7.13 -11.34
CA ARG A 215 -15.98 -7.04 -12.40
C ARG A 215 -16.50 -8.39 -12.86
N SER A 216 -16.06 -9.50 -12.30
CA SER A 216 -16.44 -10.86 -12.71
C SER A 216 -17.93 -11.18 -12.55
N TYR A 217 -18.70 -10.35 -11.86
CA TYR A 217 -20.13 -10.56 -11.64
C TYR A 217 -21.06 -9.83 -12.62
N TYR A 218 -20.54 -9.07 -13.57
CA TYR A 218 -21.38 -8.49 -14.61
C TYR A 218 -21.45 -9.40 -15.83
N TRP A 219 -22.15 -10.53 -15.69
CA TRP A 219 -22.63 -11.28 -16.83
C TRP A 219 -23.69 -10.43 -17.53
N LYS A 220 -23.33 -9.78 -18.64
CA LYS A 220 -24.33 -9.33 -19.60
C LYS A 220 -24.86 -10.59 -20.31
N PRO A 221 -26.15 -10.90 -20.27
CA PRO A 221 -26.67 -11.97 -21.07
C PRO A 221 -26.40 -11.68 -22.55
N LEU A 222 -25.62 -12.52 -23.19
CA LEU A 222 -25.26 -12.43 -24.61
C LEU A 222 -26.42 -12.81 -25.56
N PHE A 223 -27.61 -13.02 -25.01
CA PHE A 223 -28.79 -13.37 -25.84
C PHE A 223 -29.70 -12.16 -25.95
N GLN A 224 -29.44 -11.30 -26.94
CA GLN A 224 -30.54 -10.59 -27.58
C GLN A 224 -31.30 -11.61 -28.44
N SER A 225 -32.49 -11.98 -27.99
CA SER A 225 -33.44 -12.69 -28.85
C SER A 225 -33.77 -11.79 -30.03
N TYR A 226 -33.32 -12.16 -31.21
CA TYR A 226 -33.89 -11.62 -32.44
C TYR A 226 -35.29 -12.21 -32.54
N SER A 227 -36.32 -11.42 -32.27
CA SER A 227 -37.69 -11.70 -32.67
C SER A 227 -37.78 -11.39 -34.15
N SER A 228 -38.03 -12.43 -34.94
CA SER A 228 -38.48 -12.37 -36.33
C SER A 228 -39.83 -11.68 -36.46
#